data_3eda8a5c56c34283f2e6b90084636ed4
#
_entry.id   3eda8a5c56c34283f2e6b90084636ed4
#
_cell.length_a   1.000
_cell.length_b   1.000
_cell.length_c   1.000
_cell.angle_alpha   90.00
_cell.angle_beta   90.00
_cell.angle_gamma   90.00
#
_symmetry.space_group_name_H-M   'P 1'
#
loop_
_entity.id
_entity.type
_entity.pdbx_description
1 polymer ?
#
loop_
_entity_poly.entity_id
_entity_poly.type
_entity_poly.pdbx_seq_one_letter_code
_entity_poly.pdbx_strand_id
1 'polypeptide(L)'
;LKISLRERFSGGGTPTGIIHFIGAPMAIEVEARAGIDFAMIDMEHSPLDMDRLAHLIRAADAAGIAPLVRVPDVEPGLIKRVLNLDAAGIVIPHGTRARCEALVRAARYAPDGERGACPVVRATGYWPSDWNGYAQKANRDVFLMPLIEDAQGIDEIEAIAALPGIDGLFVGPYDLSVSVGHPGADFNHPAMSAALDRVAAACRANSKFLVTTVGDRQERDYSRNLVARGVQGLVFATDALVLLQALKRMVDFLK
;
A
#
# COMPACT_ATOMS: atom_id res chain seq x y z
N LEU A 1 15.28 3.10 -15.07
CA LEU A 1 13.86 3.47 -15.27
C LEU A 1 13.07 2.91 -14.11
N LYS A 2 12.40 3.76 -13.34
CA LYS A 2 11.55 3.37 -12.22
C LYS A 2 10.28 2.72 -12.80
N ILE A 3 10.09 1.42 -12.63
CA ILE A 3 8.84 0.75 -13.02
C ILE A 3 7.74 1.25 -12.09
N SER A 4 6.67 1.80 -12.65
CA SER A 4 5.55 2.28 -11.83
C SER A 4 4.86 1.09 -11.15
N LEU A 5 4.29 1.31 -9.97
CA LEU A 5 3.58 0.24 -9.26
C LEU A 5 2.37 -0.26 -10.09
N ARG A 6 1.72 0.64 -10.83
CA ARG A 6 0.64 0.30 -11.75
C ARG A 6 1.11 -0.67 -12.85
N GLU A 7 2.29 -0.46 -13.43
CA GLU A 7 2.87 -1.38 -14.41
C GLU A 7 3.17 -2.75 -13.81
N ARG A 8 3.66 -2.80 -12.56
CA ARG A 8 3.87 -4.07 -11.85
C ARG A 8 2.57 -4.85 -11.68
N PHE A 9 1.48 -4.19 -11.27
CA PHE A 9 0.17 -4.83 -11.13
C PHE A 9 -0.45 -5.25 -12.47
N SER A 10 -0.18 -4.50 -13.55
CA SER A 10 -0.71 -4.81 -14.89
C SER A 10 0.10 -5.87 -15.64
N GLY A 11 1.28 -6.22 -15.16
CA GLY A 11 2.24 -7.10 -15.86
C GLY A 11 1.92 -8.60 -15.83
N GLY A 12 0.76 -9.02 -15.31
CA GLY A 12 0.28 -10.41 -15.35
C GLY A 12 0.82 -11.32 -14.24
N GLY A 13 1.63 -10.79 -13.31
CA GLY A 13 2.08 -11.48 -12.09
C GLY A 13 1.23 -11.10 -10.87
N THR A 14 1.62 -11.63 -9.71
CA THR A 14 1.09 -11.20 -8.41
C THR A 14 2.19 -10.47 -7.66
N PRO A 15 2.27 -9.13 -7.74
CA PRO A 15 3.27 -8.36 -7.01
C PRO A 15 3.23 -8.66 -5.52
N THR A 16 4.41 -8.79 -4.94
CA THR A 16 4.58 -9.07 -3.51
C THR A 16 5.06 -7.85 -2.76
N GLY A 17 4.48 -7.62 -1.59
CA GLY A 17 4.84 -6.52 -0.71
C GLY A 17 5.18 -6.97 0.69
N ILE A 18 5.78 -6.07 1.45
CA ILE A 18 6.01 -6.22 2.89
C ILE A 18 5.63 -4.93 3.61
N ILE A 19 5.14 -5.05 4.86
CA ILE A 19 4.92 -3.88 5.70
C ILE A 19 6.22 -3.58 6.43
N HIS A 20 6.82 -2.42 6.13
CA HIS A 20 8.12 -2.03 6.65
C HIS A 20 8.00 -1.23 7.94
N PHE A 21 8.37 -1.82 9.08
CA PHE A 21 8.31 -1.24 10.44
C PHE A 21 9.69 -0.89 11.01
N ILE A 22 10.72 -1.68 10.70
CA ILE A 22 12.05 -1.56 11.34
C ILE A 22 12.69 -0.18 11.10
N GLY A 23 12.33 0.49 10.01
CA GLY A 23 12.80 1.84 9.72
C GLY A 23 14.29 1.93 9.38
N ALA A 24 14.92 0.83 8.97
CA ALA A 24 16.32 0.79 8.57
C ALA A 24 16.45 0.68 7.04
N PRO A 25 17.22 1.58 6.37
CA PRO A 25 17.46 1.50 4.93
C PRO A 25 18.00 0.12 4.48
N MET A 26 18.87 -0.49 5.28
CA MET A 26 19.41 -1.83 5.02
C MET A 26 18.30 -2.90 4.95
N ALA A 27 17.24 -2.79 5.74
CA ALA A 27 16.13 -3.75 5.69
C ALA A 27 15.40 -3.66 4.34
N ILE A 28 15.16 -2.45 3.82
CA ILE A 28 14.63 -2.23 2.46
C ILE A 28 15.49 -2.91 1.39
N GLU A 29 16.82 -2.80 1.50
CA GLU A 29 17.76 -3.44 0.57
C GLU A 29 17.66 -4.98 0.65
N VAL A 30 17.51 -5.54 1.86
CA VAL A 30 17.32 -6.98 2.07
C VAL A 30 15.97 -7.44 1.49
N GLU A 31 14.89 -6.70 1.72
CA GLU A 31 13.57 -6.96 1.16
C GLU A 31 13.62 -7.02 -0.38
N ALA A 32 14.28 -6.06 -1.01
CA ALA A 32 14.48 -6.03 -2.46
C ALA A 32 15.27 -7.26 -2.95
N ARG A 33 16.34 -7.66 -2.24
CA ARG A 33 17.13 -8.85 -2.58
C ARG A 33 16.37 -10.15 -2.38
N ALA A 34 15.37 -10.16 -1.50
CA ALA A 34 14.46 -11.28 -1.32
C ALA A 34 13.42 -11.40 -2.46
N GLY A 35 13.33 -10.42 -3.36
CA GLY A 35 12.40 -10.41 -4.47
C GLY A 35 11.06 -9.73 -4.17
N ILE A 36 11.00 -8.89 -3.12
CA ILE A 36 9.83 -8.06 -2.82
C ILE A 36 9.70 -6.96 -3.89
N ASP A 37 8.50 -6.74 -4.40
CA ASP A 37 8.22 -5.75 -5.45
C ASP A 37 7.95 -4.35 -4.89
N PHE A 38 7.36 -4.26 -3.69
CA PHE A 38 7.09 -2.98 -3.03
C PHE A 38 7.18 -3.09 -1.51
N ALA A 39 7.67 -2.02 -0.87
CA ALA A 39 7.64 -1.87 0.57
C ALA A 39 6.51 -0.89 0.95
N MET A 40 5.60 -1.31 1.81
CA MET A 40 4.64 -0.42 2.45
C MET A 40 5.28 0.14 3.72
N ILE A 41 5.92 1.30 3.60
CA ILE A 41 6.57 2.00 4.71
C ILE A 41 5.48 2.59 5.60
N ASP A 42 5.44 2.15 6.84
CA ASP A 42 4.34 2.44 7.74
C ASP A 42 4.65 3.60 8.67
N MET A 43 3.92 4.71 8.53
CA MET A 43 3.97 5.85 9.45
C MET A 43 2.80 5.88 10.42
N GLU A 44 1.90 4.90 10.38
CA GLU A 44 0.75 4.81 11.29
C GLU A 44 1.14 4.11 12.61
N HIS A 45 1.70 2.91 12.53
CA HIS A 45 2.01 2.09 13.70
C HIS A 45 3.50 1.99 14.03
N SER A 46 4.37 2.53 13.17
CA SER A 46 5.81 2.56 13.43
C SER A 46 6.27 3.96 13.85
N PRO A 47 7.35 4.09 14.63
CA PRO A 47 7.86 5.37 15.12
C PRO A 47 8.72 6.07 14.04
N LEU A 48 8.20 6.20 12.81
CA LEU A 48 8.92 6.83 11.71
C LEU A 48 8.60 8.32 11.62
N ASP A 49 9.62 9.14 11.51
CA ASP A 49 9.53 10.55 11.16
C ASP A 49 9.84 10.80 9.67
N MET A 50 9.68 12.05 9.23
CA MET A 50 9.89 12.44 7.84
C MET A 50 11.35 12.32 7.39
N ASP A 51 12.32 12.46 8.27
CA ASP A 51 13.74 12.31 7.93
C ASP A 51 14.07 10.85 7.67
N ARG A 52 13.63 9.97 8.57
CA ARG A 52 13.77 8.53 8.38
C ARG A 52 13.06 8.05 7.12
N LEU A 53 11.84 8.52 6.88
CA LEU A 53 11.09 8.22 5.65
C LEU A 53 11.87 8.59 4.39
N ALA A 54 12.51 9.76 4.37
CA ALA A 54 13.31 10.20 3.22
C ALA A 54 14.48 9.25 2.92
N HIS A 55 15.11 8.68 3.95
CA HIS A 55 16.17 7.68 3.78
C HIS A 55 15.63 6.33 3.27
N LEU A 56 14.47 5.90 3.77
CA LEU A 56 13.83 4.65 3.33
C LEU A 56 13.39 4.73 1.86
N ILE A 57 12.80 5.85 1.43
CA ILE A 57 12.42 6.06 0.02
C ILE A 57 13.65 6.04 -0.89
N ARG A 58 14.77 6.65 -0.47
CA ARG A 58 16.02 6.59 -1.24
C ARG A 58 16.57 5.18 -1.34
N ALA A 59 16.53 4.40 -0.25
CA ALA A 59 16.95 3.00 -0.26
C ALA A 59 16.07 2.15 -1.19
N ALA A 60 14.75 2.34 -1.15
CA ALA A 60 13.81 1.65 -2.03
C ALA A 60 14.09 1.96 -3.52
N ASP A 61 14.31 3.24 -3.86
CA ASP A 61 14.67 3.64 -5.22
C ASP A 61 16.00 3.03 -5.68
N ALA A 62 17.03 3.06 -4.82
CA ALA A 62 18.33 2.47 -5.12
C ALA A 62 18.26 0.94 -5.29
N ALA A 63 17.40 0.28 -4.51
CA ALA A 63 17.19 -1.16 -4.56
C ALA A 63 16.20 -1.61 -5.66
N GLY A 64 15.48 -0.68 -6.29
CA GLY A 64 14.55 -0.97 -7.39
C GLY A 64 13.17 -1.50 -6.97
N ILE A 65 12.77 -1.30 -5.70
CA ILE A 65 11.41 -1.61 -5.23
C ILE A 65 10.57 -0.34 -5.06
N ALA A 66 9.26 -0.48 -5.13
CA ALA A 66 8.36 0.68 -5.05
C ALA A 66 8.07 1.06 -3.58
N PRO A 67 8.38 2.31 -3.14
CA PRO A 67 8.02 2.78 -1.79
C PRO A 67 6.56 3.28 -1.76
N LEU A 68 5.63 2.47 -1.28
CA LEU A 68 4.33 2.92 -0.81
C LEU A 68 4.45 3.45 0.62
N VAL A 69 3.70 4.49 0.97
CA VAL A 69 3.72 5.03 2.33
C VAL A 69 2.31 4.98 2.93
N ARG A 70 2.16 4.26 4.03
CA ARG A 70 0.95 4.34 4.84
C ARG A 70 1.05 5.53 5.77
N VAL A 71 0.17 6.51 5.58
CA VAL A 71 0.06 7.69 6.46
C VAL A 71 -1.02 7.46 7.51
N PRO A 72 -0.88 8.04 8.73
CA PRO A 72 -1.82 7.79 9.82
C PRO A 72 -3.20 8.41 9.57
N ASP A 73 -3.28 9.46 8.76
CA ASP A 73 -4.53 10.12 8.43
C ASP A 73 -4.46 10.85 7.08
N VAL A 74 -5.63 11.27 6.57
CA VAL A 74 -5.74 12.07 5.33
C VAL A 74 -5.46 13.54 5.64
N GLU A 75 -4.19 13.84 5.94
CA GLU A 75 -3.72 15.20 6.21
C GLU A 75 -3.01 15.73 4.95
N PRO A 76 -3.56 16.77 4.25
CA PRO A 76 -3.02 17.23 2.96
C PRO A 76 -1.57 17.68 3.00
N GLY A 77 -1.12 18.28 4.11
CA GLY A 77 0.26 18.70 4.28
C GLY A 77 1.22 17.53 4.40
N LEU A 78 0.84 16.47 5.14
CA LEU A 78 1.63 15.24 5.25
C LEU A 78 1.69 14.52 3.91
N ILE A 79 0.55 14.30 3.25
CA ILE A 79 0.47 13.65 1.94
C ILE A 79 1.37 14.37 0.92
N LYS A 80 1.28 15.70 0.86
CA LYS A 80 2.14 16.52 0.00
C LYS A 80 3.63 16.30 0.31
N ARG A 81 4.03 16.31 1.59
CA ARG A 81 5.43 16.12 1.99
C ARG A 81 5.94 14.73 1.62
N VAL A 82 5.14 13.69 1.85
CA VAL A 82 5.46 12.31 1.47
C VAL A 82 5.66 12.19 -0.05
N LEU A 83 4.72 12.72 -0.83
CA LEU A 83 4.83 12.71 -2.30
C LEU A 83 5.97 13.57 -2.84
N ASN A 84 6.38 14.62 -2.12
CA ASN A 84 7.55 15.42 -2.47
C ASN A 84 8.88 14.67 -2.24
N LEU A 85 8.89 13.63 -1.40
CA LEU A 85 10.01 12.69 -1.27
C LEU A 85 10.06 11.65 -2.39
N ASP A 86 9.11 11.67 -3.33
CA ASP A 86 9.00 10.74 -4.45
C ASP A 86 8.53 9.33 -4.04
N ALA A 87 7.63 9.23 -3.06
CA ALA A 87 6.91 8.01 -2.78
C ALA A 87 6.13 7.54 -4.02
N ALA A 88 6.08 6.23 -4.26
CA ALA A 88 5.35 5.65 -5.38
C ALA A 88 3.82 5.76 -5.21
N GLY A 89 3.35 5.89 -3.97
CA GLY A 89 1.94 6.05 -3.66
C GLY A 89 1.66 6.22 -2.18
N ILE A 90 0.38 6.39 -1.88
CA ILE A 90 -0.15 6.60 -0.53
C ILE A 90 -1.15 5.51 -0.19
N VAL A 91 -1.04 5.00 1.02
CA VAL A 91 -2.02 4.13 1.68
C VAL A 91 -2.61 4.92 2.85
N ILE A 92 -3.94 4.87 3.00
CA ILE A 92 -4.63 5.45 4.15
C ILE A 92 -5.41 4.37 4.92
N PRO A 93 -5.44 4.41 6.25
CA PRO A 93 -6.29 3.53 7.04
C PRO A 93 -7.76 3.93 6.95
N HIS A 94 -8.66 3.03 7.33
CA HIS A 94 -10.10 3.27 7.47
C HIS A 94 -10.73 3.94 6.22
N GLY A 95 -10.58 3.27 5.07
CA GLY A 95 -11.02 3.79 3.78
C GLY A 95 -12.54 3.88 3.67
N THR A 96 -13.09 5.08 3.91
CA THR A 96 -14.46 5.44 3.58
C THR A 96 -14.49 6.26 2.29
N ARG A 97 -15.66 6.41 1.67
CA ARG A 97 -15.82 7.22 0.45
C ARG A 97 -15.28 8.64 0.66
N ALA A 98 -15.67 9.29 1.76
CA ALA A 98 -15.26 10.67 2.04
C ALA A 98 -13.73 10.80 2.21
N ARG A 99 -13.10 9.85 2.91
CA ARG A 99 -11.63 9.83 3.09
C ARG A 99 -10.91 9.56 1.77
N CYS A 100 -11.45 8.68 0.92
CA CYS A 100 -10.90 8.41 -0.41
C CYS A 100 -11.00 9.63 -1.35
N GLU A 101 -12.12 10.35 -1.34
CA GLU A 101 -12.27 11.61 -2.07
C GLU A 101 -11.27 12.68 -1.59
N ALA A 102 -11.08 12.79 -0.27
CA ALA A 102 -10.09 13.70 0.32
C ALA A 102 -8.65 13.30 -0.05
N LEU A 103 -8.34 12.00 -0.06
CA LEU A 103 -7.04 11.48 -0.50
C LEU A 103 -6.74 11.87 -1.94
N VAL A 104 -7.68 11.65 -2.85
CA VAL A 104 -7.50 12.01 -4.28
C VAL A 104 -7.22 13.51 -4.41
N ARG A 105 -8.02 14.37 -3.75
CA ARG A 105 -7.80 15.82 -3.77
C ARG A 105 -6.42 16.21 -3.25
N ALA A 106 -5.98 15.62 -2.13
CA ALA A 106 -4.70 15.95 -1.51
C ALA A 106 -3.48 15.46 -2.32
N ALA A 107 -3.62 14.36 -3.07
CA ALA A 107 -2.52 13.71 -3.76
C ALA A 107 -2.31 14.19 -5.20
N ARG A 108 -3.33 14.73 -5.87
CA ARG A 108 -3.29 15.13 -7.28
C ARG A 108 -3.07 16.63 -7.43
N TYR A 109 -2.32 17.03 -8.46
CA TYR A 109 -2.24 18.42 -8.88
C TYR A 109 -3.50 18.84 -9.66
N ALA A 110 -3.79 20.14 -9.70
CA ALA A 110 -4.85 20.67 -10.54
C ALA A 110 -4.69 20.21 -12.02
N PRO A 111 -5.79 19.95 -12.74
CA PRO A 111 -7.19 20.11 -12.34
C PRO A 111 -7.78 18.93 -11.54
N ASP A 112 -7.02 17.82 -11.37
CA ASP A 112 -7.52 16.56 -10.80
C ASP A 112 -7.56 16.58 -9.25
N GLY A 113 -6.93 17.58 -8.63
CA GLY A 113 -6.86 17.73 -7.18
C GLY A 113 -6.31 19.09 -6.75
N GLU A 114 -5.89 19.15 -5.47
CA GLU A 114 -5.50 20.39 -4.78
C GLU A 114 -4.06 20.31 -4.20
N ARG A 115 -3.25 19.33 -4.65
CA ARG A 115 -1.86 19.19 -4.18
C ARG A 115 -1.06 20.45 -4.47
N GLY A 116 -0.47 21.04 -3.41
CA GLY A 116 0.38 22.23 -3.56
C GLY A 116 1.64 21.94 -4.36
N ALA A 117 1.97 22.84 -5.30
CA ALA A 117 3.10 22.73 -6.20
C ALA A 117 4.38 23.30 -5.59
N CYS A 118 5.49 22.58 -5.71
CA CYS A 118 6.83 23.05 -5.44
C CYS A 118 7.81 22.43 -6.45
N PRO A 119 8.49 23.22 -7.30
CA PRO A 119 9.36 22.67 -8.33
C PRO A 119 10.74 22.25 -7.81
N VAL A 120 11.13 22.61 -6.58
CA VAL A 120 12.47 22.36 -6.02
C VAL A 120 12.45 21.24 -4.97
N VAL A 121 11.77 20.14 -5.27
CA VAL A 121 11.69 18.95 -4.40
C VAL A 121 12.28 17.74 -5.11
N ARG A 122 12.54 16.66 -4.34
CA ARG A 122 13.11 15.42 -4.90
C ARG A 122 12.26 14.82 -6.02
N ALA A 123 10.95 14.75 -5.84
CA ALA A 123 10.03 14.17 -6.81
C ALA A 123 10.05 14.85 -8.18
N THR A 124 10.38 16.13 -8.24
CA THR A 124 10.51 16.92 -9.48
C THR A 124 11.91 16.88 -10.10
N GLY A 125 12.86 16.16 -9.50
CA GLY A 125 14.27 16.23 -9.87
C GLY A 125 14.90 17.61 -9.56
N TYR A 126 14.34 18.34 -8.60
CA TYR A 126 14.72 19.68 -8.09
C TYR A 126 14.50 20.84 -9.06
N TRP A 127 14.11 20.62 -10.30
CA TRP A 127 13.65 21.63 -11.26
C TRP A 127 13.22 21.00 -12.59
N PRO A 128 11.92 20.76 -12.81
CA PRO A 128 11.46 20.15 -14.05
C PRO A 128 11.53 21.20 -15.19
N SER A 129 12.01 20.78 -16.36
CA SER A 129 12.02 21.61 -17.57
C SER A 129 10.61 21.89 -18.12
N ASP A 130 9.68 20.98 -17.84
CA ASP A 130 8.25 21.06 -18.18
C ASP A 130 7.42 20.72 -16.95
N TRP A 131 6.89 21.75 -16.28
CA TRP A 131 6.00 21.56 -15.14
C TRP A 131 4.70 20.85 -15.48
N ASN A 132 4.08 21.21 -16.61
CA ASN A 132 2.78 20.66 -16.98
C ASN A 132 2.89 19.17 -17.30
N GLY A 133 3.89 18.78 -18.05
CA GLY A 133 4.19 17.37 -18.34
C GLY A 133 4.51 16.57 -17.07
N TYR A 134 5.29 17.17 -16.15
CA TYR A 134 5.56 16.55 -14.85
C TYR A 134 4.27 16.35 -14.02
N ALA A 135 3.44 17.39 -13.89
CA ALA A 135 2.22 17.34 -13.08
C ALA A 135 1.22 16.29 -13.61
N GLN A 136 1.03 16.25 -14.93
CA GLN A 136 0.21 15.23 -15.58
C GLN A 136 0.75 13.82 -15.36
N LYS A 137 2.07 13.64 -15.49
CA LYS A 137 2.72 12.37 -15.20
C LYS A 137 2.54 11.96 -13.74
N ALA A 138 2.78 12.85 -12.80
CA ALA A 138 2.62 12.62 -11.37
C ALA A 138 1.16 12.23 -11.02
N ASN A 139 0.17 12.92 -11.62
CA ASN A 139 -1.24 12.58 -11.43
C ASN A 139 -1.58 11.17 -11.92
N ARG A 140 -0.93 10.66 -12.98
CA ARG A 140 -1.13 9.29 -13.47
C ARG A 140 -0.37 8.26 -12.64
N ASP A 141 0.86 8.55 -12.24
CA ASP A 141 1.79 7.55 -11.72
C ASP A 141 1.66 7.33 -10.19
N VAL A 142 1.25 8.35 -9.42
CA VAL A 142 1.03 8.19 -7.98
C VAL A 142 -0.09 7.18 -7.74
N PHE A 143 0.22 6.13 -6.96
CA PHE A 143 -0.70 5.03 -6.67
C PHE A 143 -1.45 5.30 -5.36
N LEU A 144 -2.78 5.35 -5.40
CA LEU A 144 -3.63 5.60 -4.24
C LEU A 144 -4.42 4.35 -3.87
N MET A 145 -4.21 3.87 -2.63
CA MET A 145 -4.74 2.59 -2.18
C MET A 145 -5.23 2.68 -0.72
N PRO A 146 -6.53 2.96 -0.50
CA PRO A 146 -7.10 2.93 0.86
C PRO A 146 -7.16 1.51 1.41
N LEU A 147 -6.96 1.37 2.75
CA LEU A 147 -7.28 0.15 3.48
C LEU A 147 -8.78 0.06 3.73
N ILE A 148 -9.34 -1.10 3.42
CA ILE A 148 -10.71 -1.51 3.74
C ILE A 148 -10.60 -2.49 4.91
N GLU A 149 -10.84 -2.02 6.10
CA GLU A 149 -10.51 -2.73 7.33
C GLU A 149 -11.56 -2.57 8.44
N ASP A 150 -12.73 -2.05 8.07
CA ASP A 150 -13.87 -1.93 8.97
C ASP A 150 -15.20 -2.14 8.23
N ALA A 151 -16.27 -2.29 9.01
CA ALA A 151 -17.60 -2.52 8.48
C ALA A 151 -18.09 -1.37 7.60
N GLN A 152 -17.75 -0.11 7.92
CA GLN A 152 -18.14 1.05 7.14
C GLN A 152 -17.48 1.03 5.75
N GLY A 153 -16.18 0.71 5.66
CA GLY A 153 -15.48 0.57 4.39
C GLY A 153 -16.10 -0.53 3.51
N ILE A 154 -16.52 -1.65 4.12
CA ILE A 154 -17.26 -2.70 3.41
C ILE A 154 -18.63 -2.21 2.93
N ASP A 155 -19.36 -1.46 3.75
CA ASP A 155 -20.70 -0.96 3.38
C ASP A 155 -20.64 0.04 2.22
N GLU A 156 -19.58 0.82 2.12
CA GLU A 156 -19.38 1.85 1.09
C GLU A 156 -18.55 1.33 -0.12
N ILE A 157 -18.23 0.04 -0.19
CA ILE A 157 -17.19 -0.49 -1.08
C ILE A 157 -17.44 -0.22 -2.56
N GLU A 158 -18.68 -0.33 -3.03
CA GLU A 158 -19.01 -0.06 -4.42
C GLU A 158 -18.79 1.41 -4.78
N ALA A 159 -19.15 2.32 -3.86
CA ALA A 159 -18.94 3.74 -4.02
C ALA A 159 -17.44 4.11 -3.98
N ILE A 160 -16.67 3.46 -3.11
CA ILE A 160 -15.20 3.65 -3.03
C ILE A 160 -14.53 3.15 -4.31
N ALA A 161 -14.86 1.94 -4.76
CA ALA A 161 -14.27 1.36 -5.95
C ALA A 161 -14.60 2.16 -7.22
N ALA A 162 -15.77 2.81 -7.29
CA ALA A 162 -16.16 3.65 -8.41
C ALA A 162 -15.42 5.00 -8.46
N LEU A 163 -14.71 5.42 -7.39
CA LEU A 163 -14.04 6.72 -7.37
C LEU A 163 -12.91 6.79 -8.41
N PRO A 164 -12.91 7.81 -9.28
CA PRO A 164 -11.78 8.09 -10.12
C PRO A 164 -10.56 8.50 -9.26
N GLY A 165 -9.37 8.09 -9.68
CA GLY A 165 -8.13 8.42 -8.97
C GLY A 165 -7.72 7.45 -7.87
N ILE A 166 -8.59 6.55 -7.40
CA ILE A 166 -8.21 5.37 -6.60
C ILE A 166 -7.73 4.28 -7.56
N ASP A 167 -6.61 3.65 -7.25
CA ASP A 167 -5.94 2.66 -8.09
C ASP A 167 -6.19 1.23 -7.65
N GLY A 168 -6.17 1.01 -6.36
CA GLY A 168 -6.42 -0.29 -5.76
C GLY A 168 -7.08 -0.17 -4.39
N LEU A 169 -7.55 -1.29 -3.88
CA LEU A 169 -8.10 -1.43 -2.54
C LEU A 169 -7.27 -2.46 -1.78
N PHE A 170 -6.88 -2.13 -0.57
CA PHE A 170 -6.16 -3.03 0.30
C PHE A 170 -7.10 -3.52 1.40
N VAL A 171 -7.37 -4.82 1.47
CA VAL A 171 -8.15 -5.39 2.57
C VAL A 171 -7.21 -5.69 3.73
N GLY A 172 -7.41 -5.01 4.86
CA GLY A 172 -6.70 -5.23 6.12
C GLY A 172 -7.42 -6.31 6.96
N PRO A 173 -6.96 -7.58 6.94
CA PRO A 173 -7.75 -8.67 7.54
C PRO A 173 -7.82 -8.62 9.07
N TYR A 174 -6.81 -8.05 9.75
CA TYR A 174 -6.78 -8.03 11.20
C TYR A 174 -7.86 -7.10 11.76
N ASP A 175 -7.83 -5.82 11.40
CA ASP A 175 -8.80 -4.84 11.88
C ASP A 175 -10.21 -5.13 11.35
N LEU A 176 -10.32 -5.58 10.10
CA LEU A 176 -11.60 -6.02 9.55
C LEU A 176 -12.20 -7.16 10.38
N SER A 177 -11.40 -8.16 10.76
CA SER A 177 -11.88 -9.29 11.58
C SER A 177 -12.37 -8.86 12.95
N VAL A 178 -11.69 -7.88 13.56
CA VAL A 178 -12.13 -7.27 14.83
C VAL A 178 -13.43 -6.48 14.63
N SER A 179 -13.50 -5.67 13.57
CA SER A 179 -14.67 -4.84 13.25
C SER A 179 -15.94 -5.67 12.97
N VAL A 180 -15.81 -6.84 12.36
CA VAL A 180 -16.94 -7.75 12.10
C VAL A 180 -17.19 -8.75 13.26
N GLY A 181 -16.52 -8.60 14.40
CA GLY A 181 -16.74 -9.40 15.60
C GLY A 181 -16.14 -10.82 15.56
N HIS A 182 -15.20 -11.09 14.67
CA HIS A 182 -14.55 -12.40 14.49
C HIS A 182 -13.02 -12.27 14.43
N PRO A 183 -12.35 -11.85 15.52
CA PRO A 183 -10.91 -11.63 15.51
C PRO A 183 -10.13 -12.91 15.13
N GLY A 184 -9.08 -12.73 14.30
CA GLY A 184 -8.24 -13.86 13.86
C GLY A 184 -7.69 -13.69 12.44
N ALA A 185 -8.08 -12.65 11.71
CA ALA A 185 -7.58 -12.32 10.37
C ALA A 185 -7.69 -13.49 9.36
N ASP A 186 -8.73 -14.34 9.50
CA ASP A 186 -8.87 -15.54 8.68
C ASP A 186 -9.98 -15.42 7.63
N PHE A 187 -9.58 -15.34 6.36
CA PHE A 187 -10.51 -15.32 5.23
C PHE A 187 -11.24 -16.65 4.97
N ASN A 188 -10.93 -17.71 5.70
CA ASN A 188 -11.76 -18.92 5.69
C ASN A 188 -13.02 -18.78 6.58
N HIS A 189 -13.04 -17.79 7.50
CA HIS A 189 -14.25 -17.49 8.25
C HIS A 189 -15.34 -16.92 7.34
N PRO A 190 -16.60 -17.38 7.39
CA PRO A 190 -17.65 -16.99 6.45
C PRO A 190 -17.85 -15.48 6.31
N ALA A 191 -17.84 -14.70 7.41
CA ALA A 191 -18.00 -13.26 7.38
C ALA A 191 -16.82 -12.56 6.66
N MET A 192 -15.59 -13.00 6.95
CA MET A 192 -14.39 -12.48 6.29
C MET A 192 -14.33 -12.89 4.81
N SER A 193 -14.75 -14.10 4.51
CA SER A 193 -14.87 -14.60 3.13
C SER A 193 -15.86 -13.73 2.34
N ALA A 194 -17.05 -13.50 2.87
CA ALA A 194 -18.07 -12.67 2.22
C ALA A 194 -17.60 -11.23 2.00
N ALA A 195 -16.90 -10.64 2.97
CA ALA A 195 -16.32 -9.29 2.84
C ALA A 195 -15.29 -9.24 1.70
N LEU A 196 -14.35 -10.19 1.66
CA LEU A 196 -13.34 -10.26 0.59
C LEU A 196 -13.99 -10.43 -0.79
N ASP A 197 -15.00 -11.31 -0.92
CA ASP A 197 -15.69 -11.53 -2.19
C ASP A 197 -16.43 -10.27 -2.68
N ARG A 198 -17.04 -9.50 -1.76
CA ARG A 198 -17.68 -8.23 -2.07
C ARG A 198 -16.67 -7.19 -2.57
N VAL A 199 -15.53 -7.04 -1.88
CA VAL A 199 -14.45 -6.14 -2.33
C VAL A 199 -13.91 -6.58 -3.68
N ALA A 200 -13.68 -7.88 -3.88
CA ALA A 200 -13.19 -8.42 -5.16
C ALA A 200 -14.18 -8.15 -6.31
N ALA A 201 -15.49 -8.27 -6.06
CA ALA A 201 -16.51 -7.93 -7.05
C ALA A 201 -16.49 -6.43 -7.41
N ALA A 202 -16.40 -5.54 -6.41
CA ALA A 202 -16.32 -4.10 -6.61
C ALA A 202 -15.04 -3.71 -7.38
N CYS A 203 -13.90 -4.29 -7.05
CA CYS A 203 -12.64 -4.09 -7.76
C CYS A 203 -12.75 -4.50 -9.23
N ARG A 204 -13.28 -5.70 -9.52
CA ARG A 204 -13.46 -6.18 -10.91
C ARG A 204 -14.37 -5.26 -11.70
N ALA A 205 -15.49 -4.84 -11.13
CA ALA A 205 -16.48 -3.98 -11.80
C ALA A 205 -15.90 -2.60 -12.17
N ASN A 206 -14.89 -2.12 -11.45
CA ASN A 206 -14.31 -0.78 -11.61
C ASN A 206 -12.84 -0.79 -12.03
N SER A 207 -12.30 -1.95 -12.46
CA SER A 207 -10.89 -2.10 -12.89
C SER A 207 -9.88 -1.61 -11.82
N LYS A 208 -10.16 -1.89 -10.54
CA LYS A 208 -9.27 -1.59 -9.43
C LYS A 208 -8.45 -2.82 -9.05
N PHE A 209 -7.22 -2.61 -8.61
CA PHE A 209 -6.39 -3.68 -8.07
C PHE A 209 -6.85 -4.06 -6.66
N LEU A 210 -6.89 -5.35 -6.37
CA LEU A 210 -7.18 -5.87 -5.04
C LEU A 210 -5.90 -6.40 -4.41
N VAL A 211 -5.58 -5.88 -3.22
CA VAL A 211 -4.42 -6.26 -2.43
C VAL A 211 -4.87 -6.73 -1.06
N THR A 212 -4.21 -7.72 -0.48
CA THR A 212 -4.42 -8.08 0.92
C THR A 212 -3.14 -8.62 1.55
N THR A 213 -3.09 -8.72 2.88
CA THR A 213 -1.98 -9.36 3.57
C THR A 213 -2.25 -10.85 3.77
N VAL A 214 -1.23 -11.65 3.61
CA VAL A 214 -1.23 -13.08 3.93
C VAL A 214 -0.68 -13.33 5.34
N GLY A 215 -0.21 -12.30 6.02
CA GLY A 215 0.38 -12.40 7.36
C GLY A 215 1.65 -13.26 7.34
N ASP A 216 1.76 -14.12 8.35
CA ASP A 216 2.85 -15.09 8.51
C ASP A 216 2.52 -16.47 7.90
N ARG A 217 1.36 -16.59 7.24
CA ARG A 217 0.92 -17.84 6.62
C ARG A 217 1.78 -18.17 5.42
N GLN A 218 2.59 -19.21 5.56
CA GLN A 218 3.46 -19.71 4.48
C GLN A 218 2.76 -20.82 3.66
N GLU A 219 1.46 -20.99 3.84
CA GLU A 219 0.69 -21.98 3.14
C GLU A 219 0.44 -21.53 1.70
N ARG A 220 1.11 -22.22 0.77
CA ARG A 220 0.98 -21.94 -0.66
C ARG A 220 -0.48 -22.00 -1.15
N ASP A 221 -1.28 -22.88 -0.60
CA ASP A 221 -2.67 -23.05 -0.99
C ASP A 221 -3.56 -21.90 -0.51
N TYR A 222 -3.26 -21.31 0.65
CA TYR A 222 -3.95 -20.10 1.12
C TYR A 222 -3.75 -18.93 0.17
N SER A 223 -2.51 -18.63 -0.19
CA SER A 223 -2.18 -17.57 -1.14
C SER A 223 -2.78 -17.82 -2.53
N ARG A 224 -2.74 -19.06 -3.03
CA ARG A 224 -3.38 -19.44 -4.28
C ARG A 224 -4.90 -19.25 -4.26
N ASN A 225 -5.54 -19.58 -3.15
CA ASN A 225 -6.97 -19.36 -2.97
C ASN A 225 -7.32 -17.87 -3.05
N LEU A 226 -6.56 -16.99 -2.38
CA LEU A 226 -6.74 -15.53 -2.46
C LEU A 226 -6.61 -15.04 -3.90
N VAL A 227 -5.58 -15.46 -4.63
CA VAL A 227 -5.37 -15.09 -6.03
C VAL A 227 -6.53 -15.59 -6.92
N ALA A 228 -7.01 -16.82 -6.72
CA ALA A 228 -8.16 -17.37 -7.45
C ALA A 228 -9.45 -16.58 -7.19
N ARG A 229 -9.56 -15.90 -6.05
CA ARG A 229 -10.69 -15.02 -5.68
C ARG A 229 -10.54 -13.59 -6.23
N GLY A 230 -9.44 -13.29 -6.90
CA GLY A 230 -9.22 -12.01 -7.57
C GLY A 230 -8.25 -11.08 -6.84
N VAL A 231 -7.54 -11.55 -5.82
CA VAL A 231 -6.44 -10.80 -5.21
C VAL A 231 -5.28 -10.74 -6.20
N GLN A 232 -4.81 -9.54 -6.51
CA GLN A 232 -3.77 -9.28 -7.49
C GLN A 232 -2.44 -8.90 -6.86
N GLY A 233 -2.40 -8.54 -5.57
CA GLY A 233 -1.18 -8.27 -4.83
C GLY A 233 -1.22 -8.89 -3.44
N LEU A 234 -0.12 -9.49 -3.02
CA LEU A 234 0.00 -10.13 -1.72
C LEU A 234 1.03 -9.42 -0.87
N VAL A 235 0.62 -8.97 0.31
CA VAL A 235 1.52 -8.35 1.29
C VAL A 235 1.83 -9.37 2.38
N PHE A 236 3.12 -9.59 2.62
CA PHE A 236 3.56 -10.40 3.74
C PHE A 236 3.36 -9.65 5.06
N ALA A 237 3.67 -10.31 6.17
CA ALA A 237 3.66 -9.70 7.49
C ALA A 237 4.60 -8.48 7.58
N THR A 238 4.69 -7.85 8.74
CA THR A 238 5.71 -6.82 8.96
C THR A 238 7.11 -7.44 8.95
N ASP A 239 8.10 -6.69 8.48
CA ASP A 239 9.52 -7.07 8.51
C ASP A 239 9.97 -7.46 9.93
N ALA A 240 9.49 -6.74 10.94
CA ALA A 240 9.75 -7.05 12.35
C ALA A 240 9.21 -8.44 12.76
N LEU A 241 8.00 -8.82 12.31
CA LEU A 241 7.44 -10.13 12.60
C LEU A 241 8.21 -11.24 11.88
N VAL A 242 8.57 -11.02 10.61
CA VAL A 242 9.38 -11.96 9.82
C VAL A 242 10.73 -12.22 10.52
N LEU A 243 11.40 -11.15 10.98
CA LEU A 243 12.65 -11.28 11.73
C LEU A 243 12.47 -12.05 13.04
N LEU A 244 11.44 -11.70 13.83
CA LEU A 244 11.12 -12.40 15.07
C LEU A 244 10.93 -13.90 14.86
N GLN A 245 10.15 -14.26 13.85
CA GLN A 245 9.85 -15.66 13.54
C GLN A 245 11.10 -16.42 13.05
N ALA A 246 11.93 -15.77 12.23
CA ALA A 246 13.20 -16.37 11.79
C ALA A 246 14.12 -16.68 12.98
N LEU A 247 14.25 -15.72 13.91
CA LEU A 247 15.06 -15.89 15.12
C LEU A 247 14.48 -16.97 16.05
N LYS A 248 13.17 -17.02 16.24
CA LYS A 248 12.51 -18.07 17.03
C LYS A 248 12.81 -19.46 16.47
N ARG A 249 12.66 -19.68 15.15
CA ARG A 249 12.99 -20.96 14.51
C ARG A 249 14.46 -21.37 14.75
N MET A 250 15.39 -20.41 14.69
CA MET A 250 16.82 -20.69 15.00
C MET A 250 17.03 -21.10 16.46
N VAL A 251 16.40 -20.41 17.41
CA VAL A 251 16.49 -20.74 18.84
C VAL A 251 15.86 -22.10 19.13
N ASP A 252 14.71 -22.40 18.56
CA ASP A 252 14.00 -23.66 18.78
C ASP A 252 14.76 -24.86 18.17
N PHE A 253 15.49 -24.63 17.07
CA PHE A 253 16.35 -25.67 16.50
C PHE A 253 17.51 -26.07 17.42
N LEU A 254 17.95 -25.18 18.34
CA LEU A 254 19.05 -25.44 19.28
C LEU A 254 18.57 -26.05 20.63
N LYS A 255 17.25 -26.10 20.89
CA LYS A 255 16.66 -26.70 22.10
C LYS A 255 16.17 -28.11 21.87
#